data_8e6b6c3bc868605a7bb8a425aeb19501
#
_entry.id   8e6b6c3bc868605a7bb8a425aeb19501
#
_cell.length_a   1.000
_cell.length_b   1.000
_cell.length_c   1.000
_cell.angle_alpha   90.00
_cell.angle_beta   90.00
_cell.angle_gamma   90.00
#
_symmetry.space_group_name_H-M   'P 1'
#
loop_
_entity.id
_entity.type
_entity.pdbx_description
1 polymer ?
#
loop_
_entity_poly.entity_id
_entity_poly.type
_entity_poly.pdbx_seq_one_letter_code
_entity_poly.pdbx_strand_id
1 'polypeptide(L)'
;MWRTIYVALPNYIIFLALCWLPVITGEILLRVKGFDTDQYKFNLVIGYGIFYTFVLCTTESPIAFTYILPVTSLLVLYKSIRFMVSCGIANSLIIVGGAAYRISQGFNSASDMKNYQLELACIILCYICYVMSIRHLIESDGAMTDSIKADLHRVVTTVEQVKQACNTITNGITVVRELASENTHGATIVVDSLNRLSDHNSDLQSSTTSSNEMTSDIHAQVNHVAEMIEQMVSLTSTSVQHAKVSSEDLADLV
;
A
#
# COMPACT_ATOMS: atom_id res chain seq x y z
N MET A 1 49.25 17.18 -17.87
CA MET A 1 48.11 17.50 -17.00
C MET A 1 46.96 18.19 -17.75
N TRP A 2 47.15 19.31 -18.44
CA TRP A 2 46.09 20.02 -19.20
C TRP A 2 45.50 19.19 -20.36
N ARG A 3 46.30 18.42 -21.08
CA ARG A 3 45.87 17.58 -22.21
C ARG A 3 44.94 16.44 -21.79
N THR A 4 45.12 15.91 -20.59
CA THR A 4 44.26 14.84 -19.99
C THR A 4 42.91 15.41 -19.59
N ILE A 5 42.86 16.67 -19.10
CA ILE A 5 41.64 17.37 -18.73
C ILE A 5 40.77 17.67 -19.95
N TYR A 6 41.41 18.09 -21.09
CA TYR A 6 40.65 18.41 -22.32
C TYR A 6 40.02 17.16 -22.99
N VAL A 7 40.60 15.97 -22.81
CA VAL A 7 40.03 14.70 -23.32
C VAL A 7 38.97 14.14 -22.38
N ALA A 8 39.12 14.37 -21.08
CA ALA A 8 38.16 13.89 -20.06
C ALA A 8 36.89 14.76 -19.95
N LEU A 9 36.99 16.06 -20.28
CA LEU A 9 35.88 17.01 -20.13
C LEU A 9 34.66 16.66 -21.01
N PRO A 10 34.77 16.36 -22.29
CA PRO A 10 33.62 16.02 -23.14
C PRO A 10 32.95 14.71 -22.66
N ASN A 11 33.72 13.70 -22.29
CA ASN A 11 33.18 12.45 -21.75
C ASN A 11 32.43 12.67 -20.43
N TYR A 12 32.92 13.58 -19.58
CA TYR A 12 32.25 13.94 -18.34
C TYR A 12 30.93 14.68 -18.58
N ILE A 13 30.89 15.60 -19.56
CA ILE A 13 29.67 16.31 -19.94
C ILE A 13 28.63 15.33 -20.51
N ILE A 14 29.05 14.41 -21.37
CA ILE A 14 28.17 13.37 -21.92
C ILE A 14 27.65 12.46 -20.81
N PHE A 15 28.50 12.04 -19.89
CA PHE A 15 28.12 11.26 -18.71
C PHE A 15 27.04 11.99 -17.90
N LEU A 16 27.25 13.26 -17.58
CA LEU A 16 26.30 14.05 -16.80
C LEU A 16 24.97 14.25 -17.54
N ALA A 17 25.04 14.53 -18.83
CA ALA A 17 23.85 14.68 -19.68
C ALA A 17 23.03 13.39 -19.75
N LEU A 18 23.67 12.25 -20.00
CA LEU A 18 23.02 10.94 -20.06
C LEU A 18 22.44 10.51 -18.72
N CYS A 19 23.08 10.90 -17.61
CA CYS A 19 22.58 10.60 -16.26
C CYS A 19 21.30 11.38 -15.94
N TRP A 20 21.25 12.68 -16.26
CA TRP A 20 20.13 13.55 -15.91
C TRP A 20 18.97 13.51 -16.93
N LEU A 21 19.24 13.18 -18.18
CA LEU A 21 18.23 13.16 -19.23
C LEU A 21 17.03 12.25 -18.92
N PRO A 22 17.21 10.99 -18.46
CA PRO A 22 16.07 10.12 -18.10
C PRO A 22 15.26 10.66 -16.91
N VAL A 23 15.91 11.34 -15.97
CA VAL A 23 15.23 11.94 -14.82
C VAL A 23 14.37 13.11 -15.27
N ILE A 24 14.93 14.02 -16.05
CA ILE A 24 14.23 15.22 -16.55
C ILE A 24 13.07 14.82 -17.46
N THR A 25 13.30 13.91 -18.41
CA THR A 25 12.25 13.42 -19.31
C THR A 25 11.18 12.64 -18.54
N GLY A 26 11.55 11.92 -17.50
CA GLY A 26 10.64 11.22 -16.61
C GLY A 26 9.75 12.19 -15.83
N GLU A 27 10.33 13.23 -15.24
CA GLU A 27 9.59 14.26 -14.52
C GLU A 27 8.60 15.01 -15.43
N ILE A 28 9.02 15.36 -16.64
CA ILE A 28 8.14 15.97 -17.64
C ILE A 28 6.99 15.02 -18.00
N LEU A 29 7.29 13.73 -18.19
CA LEU A 29 6.29 12.72 -18.52
C LEU A 29 5.24 12.56 -17.41
N LEU A 30 5.66 12.55 -16.15
CA LEU A 30 4.76 12.48 -15.00
C LEU A 30 3.86 13.70 -14.90
N ARG A 31 4.39 14.91 -15.18
CA ARG A 31 3.59 16.15 -15.16
C ARG A 31 2.57 16.22 -16.29
N VAL A 32 2.92 15.68 -17.48
CA VAL A 32 2.04 15.75 -18.66
C VAL A 32 0.98 14.64 -18.65
N LYS A 33 1.35 13.41 -18.25
CA LYS A 33 0.48 12.23 -18.34
C LYS A 33 -0.07 11.73 -17.00
N GLY A 34 0.39 12.31 -15.89
CA GLY A 34 -0.01 11.89 -14.53
C GLY A 34 0.79 10.69 -14.01
N PHE A 35 0.58 10.39 -12.72
CA PHE A 35 1.36 9.37 -11.98
C PHE A 35 0.99 7.92 -12.34
N ASP A 36 -0.15 7.70 -12.99
CA ASP A 36 -0.66 6.35 -13.35
C ASP A 36 -0.16 5.87 -14.72
N THR A 37 0.93 6.46 -15.20
CA THR A 37 1.44 6.19 -16.55
C THR A 37 2.51 5.10 -16.54
N ASP A 38 2.23 3.97 -17.19
CA ASP A 38 3.20 2.89 -17.43
C ASP A 38 4.44 3.33 -18.25
N GLN A 39 4.34 4.42 -18.97
CA GLN A 39 5.42 4.93 -19.84
C GLN A 39 6.65 5.41 -19.05
N TYR A 40 6.45 5.82 -17.81
CA TYR A 40 7.55 6.25 -16.94
C TYR A 40 8.59 5.14 -16.71
N LYS A 41 8.15 3.90 -16.44
CA LYS A 41 9.05 2.76 -16.27
C LYS A 41 9.89 2.47 -17.51
N PHE A 42 9.31 2.61 -18.70
CA PHE A 42 10.02 2.41 -19.96
C PHE A 42 11.03 3.54 -20.21
N ASN A 43 10.66 4.79 -19.95
CA ASN A 43 11.56 5.93 -20.03
C ASN A 43 12.80 5.74 -19.13
N LEU A 44 12.56 5.32 -17.87
CA LEU A 44 13.63 5.02 -16.93
C LEU A 44 14.55 3.91 -17.44
N VAL A 45 13.99 2.77 -17.84
CA VAL A 45 14.79 1.61 -18.28
C VAL A 45 15.58 1.93 -19.54
N ILE A 46 14.98 2.55 -20.54
CA ILE A 46 15.65 2.86 -21.81
C ILE A 46 16.71 3.94 -21.57
N GLY A 47 16.36 5.03 -20.88
CA GLY A 47 17.28 6.13 -20.64
C GLY A 47 18.49 5.71 -19.80
N TYR A 48 18.26 5.01 -18.69
CA TYR A 48 19.37 4.49 -17.90
C TYR A 48 20.09 3.30 -18.55
N GLY A 49 19.44 2.53 -19.40
CA GLY A 49 20.11 1.49 -20.22
C GLY A 49 21.15 2.09 -21.16
N ILE A 50 20.82 3.21 -21.81
CA ILE A 50 21.77 3.96 -22.65
C ILE A 50 22.92 4.53 -21.81
N PHE A 51 22.61 5.19 -20.71
CA PHE A 51 23.60 5.69 -19.76
C PHE A 51 24.54 4.58 -19.28
N TYR A 52 23.98 3.47 -18.85
CA TYR A 52 24.71 2.32 -18.35
C TYR A 52 25.65 1.71 -19.39
N THR A 53 25.17 1.55 -20.62
CA THR A 53 25.99 1.07 -21.75
C THR A 53 27.17 2.01 -22.01
N PHE A 54 26.92 3.33 -22.00
CA PHE A 54 27.97 4.33 -22.14
C PHE A 54 29.02 4.21 -21.03
N VAL A 55 28.58 4.09 -19.77
CA VAL A 55 29.48 3.94 -18.62
C VAL A 55 30.34 2.67 -18.73
N LEU A 56 29.72 1.52 -19.06
CA LEU A 56 30.47 0.27 -19.24
C LEU A 56 31.51 0.33 -20.34
N CYS A 57 31.24 1.06 -21.43
CA CYS A 57 32.16 1.18 -22.56
C CYS A 57 33.30 2.19 -22.32
N THR A 58 33.06 3.22 -21.48
CA THR A 58 34.02 4.32 -21.32
C THR A 58 34.83 4.26 -20.02
N THR A 59 34.35 3.54 -19.01
CA THR A 59 34.98 3.48 -17.68
C THR A 59 35.83 2.22 -17.55
N GLU A 60 37.07 2.37 -17.12
CA GLU A 60 37.97 1.25 -16.82
C GLU A 60 37.72 0.60 -15.45
N SER A 61 36.89 1.25 -14.63
CA SER A 61 36.61 0.80 -13.25
C SER A 61 35.78 -0.49 -13.22
N PRO A 62 36.21 -1.52 -12.49
CA PRO A 62 35.43 -2.76 -12.35
C PRO A 62 34.14 -2.60 -11.54
N ILE A 63 33.91 -1.42 -10.95
CA ILE A 63 32.70 -1.11 -10.16
C ILE A 63 31.60 -0.47 -11.02
N ALA A 64 31.89 -0.20 -12.31
CA ALA A 64 30.96 0.49 -13.21
C ALA A 64 29.57 -0.18 -13.31
N PHE A 65 29.48 -1.50 -13.16
CA PHE A 65 28.22 -2.23 -13.18
C PHE A 65 27.25 -1.85 -12.07
N THR A 66 27.72 -1.25 -10.97
CA THR A 66 26.85 -0.86 -9.85
C THR A 66 25.94 0.34 -10.16
N TYR A 67 26.25 1.14 -11.20
CA TYR A 67 25.44 2.31 -11.57
C TYR A 67 23.98 1.97 -11.92
N ILE A 68 23.71 0.74 -12.37
CA ILE A 68 22.34 0.32 -12.70
C ILE A 68 21.50 -0.05 -11.46
N LEU A 69 22.13 -0.43 -10.35
CA LEU A 69 21.44 -0.97 -9.18
C LEU A 69 20.41 -0.04 -8.55
N PRO A 70 20.66 1.29 -8.39
CA PRO A 70 19.66 2.20 -7.83
C PRO A 70 18.38 2.26 -8.66
N VAL A 71 18.51 2.26 -9.98
CA VAL A 71 17.35 2.32 -10.88
C VAL A 71 16.58 1.01 -10.85
N THR A 72 17.27 -0.13 -10.91
CA THR A 72 16.62 -1.44 -10.87
C THR A 72 15.92 -1.71 -9.54
N SER A 73 16.45 -1.19 -8.42
CA SER A 73 15.77 -1.28 -7.13
C SER A 73 14.46 -0.49 -7.10
N LEU A 74 14.39 0.68 -7.76
CA LEU A 74 13.15 1.44 -7.92
C LEU A 74 12.12 0.69 -8.76
N LEU A 75 12.55 -0.08 -9.77
CA LEU A 75 11.65 -0.84 -10.62
C LEU A 75 10.91 -1.96 -9.87
N VAL A 76 11.39 -2.39 -8.70
CA VAL A 76 10.71 -3.35 -7.82
C VAL A 76 9.32 -2.84 -7.41
N LEU A 77 9.18 -1.51 -7.25
CA LEU A 77 7.91 -0.87 -6.87
C LEU A 77 6.78 -1.06 -7.89
N TYR A 78 7.11 -1.30 -9.15
CA TYR A 78 6.10 -1.58 -10.19
C TYR A 78 5.49 -2.98 -10.09
N LYS A 79 6.00 -3.84 -9.22
CA LYS A 79 5.45 -5.17 -8.91
C LYS A 79 5.20 -6.06 -10.14
N SER A 80 5.98 -5.88 -11.20
CA SER A 80 5.85 -6.64 -12.44
C SER A 80 7.01 -7.61 -12.62
N ILE A 81 6.77 -8.89 -12.34
CA ILE A 81 7.78 -9.95 -12.48
C ILE A 81 8.27 -10.05 -13.93
N ARG A 82 7.33 -10.05 -14.91
CA ARG A 82 7.70 -10.16 -16.34
C ARG A 82 8.62 -9.02 -16.78
N PHE A 83 8.29 -7.80 -16.37
CA PHE A 83 9.08 -6.62 -16.67
C PHE A 83 10.48 -6.70 -16.03
N MET A 84 10.58 -7.10 -14.77
CA MET A 84 11.85 -7.24 -14.07
C MET A 84 12.75 -8.32 -14.71
N VAL A 85 12.19 -9.48 -15.08
CA VAL A 85 12.93 -10.54 -15.78
C VAL A 85 13.45 -10.03 -17.15
N SER A 86 12.63 -9.30 -17.91
CA SER A 86 13.06 -8.72 -19.18
C SER A 86 14.20 -7.71 -18.99
N CYS A 87 14.14 -6.88 -17.95
CA CYS A 87 15.22 -5.97 -17.58
C CYS A 87 16.50 -6.72 -17.18
N GLY A 88 16.36 -7.84 -16.46
CA GLY A 88 17.50 -8.69 -16.08
C GLY A 88 18.21 -9.29 -17.29
N ILE A 89 17.45 -9.80 -18.25
CA ILE A 89 17.99 -10.34 -19.50
C ILE A 89 18.69 -9.23 -20.30
N ALA A 90 18.03 -8.07 -20.45
CA ALA A 90 18.60 -6.93 -21.18
C ALA A 90 19.91 -6.45 -20.54
N ASN A 91 19.97 -6.29 -19.23
CA ASN A 91 21.18 -5.89 -18.52
C ASN A 91 22.30 -6.93 -18.61
N SER A 92 21.97 -8.21 -18.52
CA SER A 92 22.95 -9.28 -18.70
C SER A 92 23.57 -9.23 -20.11
N LEU A 93 22.75 -8.96 -21.14
CA LEU A 93 23.23 -8.80 -22.50
C LEU A 93 24.11 -7.55 -22.67
N ILE A 94 23.78 -6.43 -22.01
CA ILE A 94 24.59 -5.21 -22.00
C ILE A 94 25.96 -5.48 -21.36
N ILE A 95 26.02 -6.21 -20.25
CA ILE A 95 27.29 -6.58 -19.58
C ILE A 95 28.15 -7.46 -20.50
N VAL A 96 27.54 -8.49 -21.08
CA VAL A 96 28.27 -9.39 -22.01
C VAL A 96 28.78 -8.62 -23.23
N GLY A 97 27.95 -7.73 -23.79
CA GLY A 97 28.34 -6.86 -24.90
C GLY A 97 29.46 -5.88 -24.52
N GLY A 98 29.36 -5.26 -23.34
CA GLY A 98 30.39 -4.38 -22.77
C GLY A 98 31.71 -5.12 -22.53
N ALA A 99 31.66 -6.34 -21.99
CA ALA A 99 32.85 -7.19 -21.80
C ALA A 99 33.48 -7.55 -23.16
N ALA A 100 32.69 -7.96 -24.13
CA ALA A 100 33.18 -8.26 -25.47
C ALA A 100 33.83 -7.03 -26.12
N TYR A 101 33.26 -5.84 -25.97
CA TYR A 101 33.84 -4.58 -26.45
C TYR A 101 35.19 -4.29 -25.77
N ARG A 102 35.29 -4.41 -24.45
CA ARG A 102 36.51 -4.20 -23.68
C ARG A 102 37.61 -5.20 -24.07
N ILE A 103 37.26 -6.47 -24.27
CA ILE A 103 38.19 -7.50 -24.75
C ILE A 103 38.75 -7.09 -26.13
N SER A 104 37.92 -6.54 -27.03
CA SER A 104 38.37 -6.06 -28.34
C SER A 104 39.31 -4.85 -28.26
N GLN A 105 39.24 -4.06 -27.17
CA GLN A 105 40.15 -2.95 -26.88
C GLN A 105 41.45 -3.39 -26.16
N GLY A 106 41.62 -4.68 -25.91
CA GLY A 106 42.82 -5.23 -25.29
C GLY A 106 42.78 -5.46 -23.79
N PHE A 107 41.62 -5.25 -23.13
CA PHE A 107 41.41 -5.56 -21.73
C PHE A 107 41.05 -7.05 -21.54
N ASN A 108 42.03 -7.91 -21.70
CA ASN A 108 41.89 -9.38 -21.70
C ASN A 108 42.82 -10.07 -20.66
N SER A 109 43.32 -9.35 -19.68
CA SER A 109 44.12 -9.95 -18.62
C SER A 109 43.30 -10.98 -17.80
N ALA A 110 43.97 -11.90 -17.13
CA ALA A 110 43.32 -12.88 -16.24
C ALA A 110 42.50 -12.20 -15.12
N SER A 111 42.93 -11.00 -14.70
CA SER A 111 42.17 -10.16 -13.75
C SER A 111 40.90 -9.60 -14.36
N ASP A 112 40.96 -9.10 -15.59
CA ASP A 112 39.80 -8.53 -16.28
C ASP A 112 38.74 -9.59 -16.54
N MET A 113 39.15 -10.79 -16.95
CA MET A 113 38.21 -11.91 -17.16
C MET A 113 37.49 -12.32 -15.86
N LYS A 114 38.17 -12.31 -14.73
CA LYS A 114 37.54 -12.56 -13.43
C LYS A 114 36.55 -11.46 -13.07
N ASN A 115 36.90 -10.19 -13.33
CA ASN A 115 36.01 -9.05 -13.08
C ASN A 115 34.72 -9.17 -13.89
N TYR A 116 34.79 -9.50 -15.20
CA TYR A 116 33.59 -9.67 -16.05
C TYR A 116 32.68 -10.80 -15.56
N GLN A 117 33.27 -11.93 -15.11
CA GLN A 117 32.50 -13.03 -14.52
C GLN A 117 31.79 -12.58 -13.23
N LEU A 118 32.47 -11.81 -12.41
CA LEU A 118 31.97 -11.32 -11.13
C LEU A 118 30.87 -10.28 -11.35
N GLU A 119 31.04 -9.35 -12.31
CA GLU A 119 30.01 -8.39 -12.72
C GLU A 119 28.73 -9.11 -13.15
N LEU A 120 28.84 -10.08 -14.05
CA LEU A 120 27.70 -10.85 -14.54
C LEU A 120 27.01 -11.64 -13.44
N ALA A 121 27.79 -12.35 -12.61
CA ALA A 121 27.24 -13.14 -11.49
C ALA A 121 26.52 -12.25 -10.47
N CYS A 122 27.09 -11.09 -10.15
CA CYS A 122 26.49 -10.14 -9.22
C CYS A 122 25.15 -9.60 -9.74
N ILE A 123 25.08 -9.20 -10.99
CA ILE A 123 23.85 -8.69 -11.60
C ILE A 123 22.76 -9.78 -11.68
N ILE A 124 23.11 -10.98 -12.09
CA ILE A 124 22.15 -12.10 -12.11
C ILE A 124 21.61 -12.34 -10.70
N LEU A 125 22.46 -12.37 -9.68
CA LEU A 125 22.04 -12.55 -8.29
C LEU A 125 21.11 -11.43 -7.83
N CYS A 126 21.43 -10.17 -8.13
CA CYS A 126 20.59 -9.03 -7.81
C CYS A 126 19.20 -9.16 -8.45
N TYR A 127 19.12 -9.55 -9.72
CA TYR A 127 17.81 -9.72 -10.39
C TYR A 127 17.00 -10.88 -9.82
N ILE A 128 17.65 -11.96 -9.41
CA ILE A 128 16.97 -13.04 -8.69
C ILE A 128 16.38 -12.49 -7.39
N CYS A 129 17.14 -11.73 -6.61
CA CYS A 129 16.66 -11.10 -5.37
C CYS A 129 15.50 -10.13 -5.63
N TYR A 130 15.58 -9.32 -6.70
CA TYR A 130 14.49 -8.40 -7.06
C TYR A 130 13.21 -9.14 -7.47
N VAL A 131 13.31 -10.22 -8.24
CA VAL A 131 12.16 -11.04 -8.61
C VAL A 131 11.52 -11.67 -7.37
N MET A 132 12.34 -12.19 -6.44
CA MET A 132 11.84 -12.73 -5.16
C MET A 132 11.17 -11.65 -4.31
N SER A 133 11.76 -10.45 -4.24
CA SER A 133 11.18 -9.31 -3.53
C SER A 133 9.84 -8.87 -4.12
N ILE A 134 9.73 -8.80 -5.46
CA ILE A 134 8.47 -8.48 -6.14
C ILE A 134 7.42 -9.54 -5.83
N ARG A 135 7.78 -10.81 -5.87
CA ARG A 135 6.87 -11.90 -5.55
C ARG A 135 6.35 -11.76 -4.11
N HIS A 136 7.23 -11.54 -3.16
CA HIS A 136 6.85 -11.33 -1.77
C HIS A 136 5.97 -10.10 -1.58
N LEU A 137 6.27 -8.99 -2.27
CA LEU A 137 5.42 -7.78 -2.25
C LEU A 137 4.01 -8.06 -2.78
N ILE A 138 3.89 -8.79 -3.88
CA ILE A 138 2.59 -9.15 -4.47
C ILE A 138 1.79 -10.05 -3.51
N GLU A 139 2.43 -11.05 -2.91
CA GLU A 139 1.81 -11.95 -1.94
C GLU A 139 1.36 -11.20 -0.68
N SER A 140 2.21 -10.32 -0.15
CA SER A 140 1.91 -9.50 1.03
C SER A 140 0.76 -8.51 0.77
N ASP A 141 0.76 -7.84 -0.39
CA ASP A 141 -0.33 -6.93 -0.78
C ASP A 141 -1.64 -7.67 -0.99
N GLY A 142 -1.59 -8.87 -1.58
CA GLY A 142 -2.75 -9.75 -1.73
C GLY A 142 -3.36 -10.09 -0.36
N ALA A 143 -2.54 -10.57 0.56
CA ALA A 143 -2.99 -10.92 1.91
C ALA A 143 -3.56 -9.70 2.67
N MET A 144 -2.93 -8.53 2.53
CA MET A 144 -3.41 -7.29 3.13
C MET A 144 -4.75 -6.84 2.53
N THR A 145 -4.88 -6.94 1.19
CA THR A 145 -6.13 -6.60 0.49
C THR A 145 -7.27 -7.54 0.89
N ASP A 146 -6.99 -8.83 1.03
CA ASP A 146 -7.99 -9.81 1.44
C ASP A 146 -8.40 -9.61 2.90
N SER A 147 -7.46 -9.24 3.78
CA SER A 147 -7.77 -8.87 5.16
C SER A 147 -8.67 -7.63 5.22
N ILE A 148 -8.34 -6.57 4.46
CA ILE A 148 -9.16 -5.35 4.40
C ILE A 148 -10.56 -5.66 3.87
N LYS A 149 -10.68 -6.50 2.83
CA LYS A 149 -12.00 -6.92 2.31
C LYS A 149 -12.80 -7.70 3.34
N ALA A 150 -12.15 -8.61 4.09
CA ALA A 150 -12.80 -9.36 5.15
C ALA A 150 -13.28 -8.45 6.28
N ASP A 151 -12.48 -7.49 6.69
CA ASP A 151 -12.84 -6.52 7.72
C ASP A 151 -13.96 -5.57 7.24
N LEU A 152 -13.90 -5.12 5.99
CA LEU A 152 -14.97 -4.33 5.38
C LEU A 152 -16.29 -5.11 5.35
N HIS A 153 -16.24 -6.40 4.98
CA HIS A 153 -17.42 -7.26 4.97
C HIS A 153 -18.00 -7.43 6.39
N ARG A 154 -17.14 -7.60 7.41
CA ARG A 154 -17.57 -7.63 8.81
C ARG A 154 -18.23 -6.32 9.24
N VAL A 155 -17.64 -5.18 8.88
CA VAL A 155 -18.23 -3.86 9.17
C VAL A 155 -19.60 -3.71 8.53
N VAL A 156 -19.73 -4.04 7.25
CA VAL A 156 -21.01 -3.99 6.52
C VAL A 156 -22.06 -4.89 7.19
N THR A 157 -21.67 -6.14 7.54
CA THR A 157 -22.57 -7.07 8.22
C THR A 157 -22.99 -6.53 9.59
N THR A 158 -22.04 -5.96 10.35
CA THR A 158 -22.34 -5.37 11.67
C THR A 158 -23.28 -4.17 11.53
N VAL A 159 -23.05 -3.30 10.54
CA VAL A 159 -23.94 -2.15 10.28
C VAL A 159 -25.34 -2.62 9.92
N GLU A 160 -25.48 -3.65 9.10
CA GLU A 160 -26.82 -4.20 8.75
C GLU A 160 -27.51 -4.83 9.97
N GLN A 161 -26.77 -5.53 10.83
CA GLN A 161 -27.30 -6.05 12.11
C GLN A 161 -27.75 -4.93 13.03
N VAL A 162 -26.95 -3.85 13.16
CA VAL A 162 -27.32 -2.67 13.94
C VAL A 162 -28.57 -2.01 13.35
N LYS A 163 -28.66 -1.87 12.03
CA LYS A 163 -29.84 -1.33 11.36
C LYS A 163 -31.09 -2.18 11.60
N GLN A 164 -30.96 -3.50 11.54
CA GLN A 164 -32.05 -4.42 11.87
C GLN A 164 -32.46 -4.30 13.34
N ALA A 165 -31.50 -4.22 14.26
CA ALA A 165 -31.77 -3.99 15.66
C ALA A 165 -32.47 -2.64 15.90
N CYS A 166 -32.01 -1.57 15.24
CA CYS A 166 -32.66 -0.27 15.30
C CYS A 166 -34.09 -0.31 14.75
N ASN A 167 -34.34 -1.00 13.64
CA ASN A 167 -35.66 -1.17 13.08
C ASN A 167 -36.58 -1.96 14.03
N THR A 168 -36.05 -3.03 14.67
CA THR A 168 -36.79 -3.81 15.67
C THR A 168 -37.13 -2.95 16.89
N ILE A 169 -36.19 -2.12 17.34
CA ILE A 169 -36.40 -1.18 18.45
C ILE A 169 -37.46 -0.14 18.06
N THR A 170 -37.38 0.43 16.84
CA THR A 170 -38.34 1.42 16.36
C THR A 170 -39.76 0.84 16.26
N ASN A 171 -39.85 -0.39 15.74
CA ASN A 171 -41.12 -1.11 15.68
C ASN A 171 -41.64 -1.42 17.09
N GLY A 172 -40.78 -1.83 18.01
CA GLY A 172 -41.12 -2.05 19.41
C GLY A 172 -41.63 -0.77 20.10
N ILE A 173 -40.98 0.37 19.82
CA ILE A 173 -41.40 1.67 20.32
C ILE A 173 -42.80 2.06 19.75
N THR A 174 -43.07 1.74 18.47
CA THR A 174 -44.35 1.98 17.85
C THR A 174 -45.44 1.14 18.51
N VAL A 175 -45.19 -0.14 18.75
CA VAL A 175 -46.11 -1.04 19.46
C VAL A 175 -46.31 -0.56 20.92
N VAL A 176 -45.23 -0.14 21.57
CA VAL A 176 -45.34 0.43 22.93
C VAL A 176 -46.17 1.73 22.93
N ARG A 177 -46.05 2.56 21.86
CA ARG A 177 -46.82 3.79 21.71
C ARG A 177 -48.31 3.52 21.45
N GLU A 178 -48.60 2.52 20.62
CA GLU A 178 -50.00 2.06 20.42
C GLU A 178 -50.57 1.49 21.70
N LEU A 179 -49.79 0.65 22.41
CA LEU A 179 -50.19 0.07 23.70
C LEU A 179 -50.37 1.15 24.76
N ALA A 180 -49.50 2.17 24.77
CA ALA A 180 -49.65 3.31 25.68
C ALA A 180 -50.91 4.15 25.36
N SER A 181 -51.23 4.31 24.06
CA SER A 181 -52.46 4.99 23.61
C SER A 181 -53.71 4.21 24.01
N GLU A 182 -53.69 2.91 23.80
CA GLU A 182 -54.77 1.99 24.20
C GLU A 182 -54.95 1.93 25.73
N ASN A 183 -53.84 1.91 26.47
CA ASN A 183 -53.87 2.02 27.92
C ASN A 183 -54.43 3.37 28.43
N THR A 184 -54.11 4.47 27.71
CA THR A 184 -54.65 5.79 28.05
C THR A 184 -56.15 5.84 27.77
N HIS A 185 -56.59 5.22 26.68
CA HIS A 185 -58.02 5.09 26.38
C HIS A 185 -58.74 4.19 27.39
N GLY A 186 -58.09 3.04 27.76
CA GLY A 186 -58.57 2.15 28.81
C GLY A 186 -58.59 2.82 30.20
N ALA A 187 -57.56 3.63 30.53
CA ALA A 187 -57.53 4.41 31.75
C ALA A 187 -58.64 5.49 31.76
N THR A 188 -59.00 6.08 30.60
CA THR A 188 -60.11 7.03 30.52
C THR A 188 -61.46 6.33 30.78
N ILE A 189 -61.60 5.08 30.32
CA ILE A 189 -62.80 4.24 30.60
C ILE A 189 -62.81 3.81 32.08
N VAL A 190 -61.64 3.62 32.66
CA VAL A 190 -61.50 3.21 34.10
C VAL A 190 -61.61 4.40 35.05
N VAL A 191 -61.34 5.66 34.59
CA VAL A 191 -61.58 6.89 35.37
C VAL A 191 -63.04 7.06 35.68
N ASP A 192 -63.95 6.55 34.84
CA ASP A 192 -65.39 6.47 35.15
C ASP A 192 -65.72 5.44 36.27
N SER A 193 -64.74 4.64 36.65
CA SER A 193 -64.89 3.69 37.77
C SER A 193 -63.95 4.06 38.91
N LEU A 194 -64.13 5.21 39.47
CA LEU A 194 -63.23 6.05 40.29
C LEU A 194 -62.58 5.44 41.56
N ASN A 195 -62.88 4.26 41.98
CA ASN A 195 -62.35 3.71 43.24
C ASN A 195 -61.31 2.58 43.09
N ARG A 196 -60.92 2.22 41.88
CA ARG A 196 -59.90 1.18 41.66
C ARG A 196 -58.55 1.70 41.15
N LEU A 197 -58.45 3.00 40.93
CA LEU A 197 -57.32 3.59 40.22
C LEU A 197 -56.05 3.79 41.06
N SER A 198 -56.18 3.86 42.38
CA SER A 198 -55.02 4.11 43.26
C SER A 198 -54.01 2.95 43.26
N ASP A 199 -54.52 1.72 43.16
CA ASP A 199 -53.64 0.55 43.16
C ASP A 199 -52.97 0.35 41.76
N HIS A 200 -53.70 0.68 40.68
CA HIS A 200 -53.11 0.59 39.32
C HIS A 200 -52.08 1.69 39.03
N ASN A 201 -52.18 2.88 39.66
CA ASN A 201 -51.19 3.96 39.45
C ASN A 201 -49.83 3.58 40.03
N SER A 202 -49.79 2.80 41.10
CA SER A 202 -48.54 2.28 41.69
C SER A 202 -47.83 1.29 40.73
N ASP A 203 -48.60 0.43 40.10
CA ASP A 203 -48.07 -0.54 39.11
C ASP A 203 -47.58 0.14 37.83
N LEU A 204 -48.25 1.21 37.38
CA LEU A 204 -47.83 1.99 36.21
C LEU A 204 -46.51 2.73 36.47
N GLN A 205 -46.34 3.27 37.66
CA GLN A 205 -45.10 3.97 38.06
C GLN A 205 -43.92 3.01 38.17
N SER A 206 -44.13 1.79 38.65
CA SER A 206 -43.14 0.72 38.69
C SER A 206 -42.72 0.29 37.28
N SER A 207 -43.66 0.14 36.36
CA SER A 207 -43.43 -0.22 34.97
C SER A 207 -42.63 0.86 34.18
N THR A 208 -42.90 2.15 34.50
CA THR A 208 -42.19 3.29 33.88
C THR A 208 -40.73 3.36 34.36
N THR A 209 -40.52 3.05 35.65
CA THR A 209 -39.16 2.99 36.22
C THR A 209 -38.34 1.86 35.59
N SER A 210 -38.96 0.67 35.45
CA SER A 210 -38.31 -0.47 34.80
C SER A 210 -37.98 -0.21 33.30
N SER A 211 -38.86 0.51 32.58
CA SER A 211 -38.63 0.96 31.20
C SER A 211 -37.47 1.97 31.11
N ASN A 212 -37.34 2.87 32.07
CA ASN A 212 -36.24 3.82 32.13
C ASN A 212 -34.90 3.13 32.42
N GLU A 213 -34.88 2.12 33.30
CA GLU A 213 -33.69 1.31 33.53
C GLU A 213 -33.28 0.54 32.26
N MET A 214 -34.23 -0.06 31.55
CA MET A 214 -33.96 -0.76 30.31
C MET A 214 -33.44 0.20 29.18
N THR A 215 -33.98 1.41 29.16
CA THR A 215 -33.51 2.44 28.19
C THR A 215 -32.08 2.89 28.54
N SER A 216 -31.73 3.00 29.81
CA SER A 216 -30.37 3.30 30.25
C SER A 216 -29.37 2.18 29.86
N ASP A 217 -29.78 0.92 29.97
CA ASP A 217 -28.97 -0.23 29.58
C ASP A 217 -28.76 -0.29 28.05
N ILE A 218 -29.79 0.02 27.28
CA ILE A 218 -29.66 0.13 25.80
C ILE A 218 -28.70 1.25 25.42
N HIS A 219 -28.78 2.41 26.06
CA HIS A 219 -27.82 3.50 25.84
C HIS A 219 -26.38 3.11 26.18
N ALA A 220 -26.17 2.37 27.25
CA ALA A 220 -24.84 1.85 27.60
C ALA A 220 -24.30 0.88 26.51
N GLN A 221 -25.16 0.01 25.99
CA GLN A 221 -24.77 -0.91 24.92
C GLN A 221 -24.43 -0.18 23.58
N VAL A 222 -25.19 0.83 23.22
CA VAL A 222 -24.91 1.65 22.00
C VAL A 222 -23.59 2.40 22.14
N ASN A 223 -23.30 2.96 23.31
CA ASN A 223 -22.01 3.60 23.58
C ASN A 223 -20.84 2.60 23.51
N HIS A 224 -21.03 1.38 24.03
CA HIS A 224 -20.00 0.34 23.93
C HIS A 224 -19.70 -0.07 22.48
N VAL A 225 -20.72 -0.13 21.62
CA VAL A 225 -20.53 -0.39 20.17
C VAL A 225 -19.75 0.76 19.51
N ALA A 226 -20.04 2.02 19.88
CA ALA A 226 -19.31 3.18 19.36
C ALA A 226 -17.81 3.13 19.74
N GLU A 227 -17.51 2.80 21.02
CA GLU A 227 -16.11 2.63 21.47
C GLU A 227 -15.38 1.50 20.71
N MET A 228 -16.06 0.36 20.46
CA MET A 228 -15.48 -0.72 19.66
C MET A 228 -15.18 -0.28 18.22
N ILE A 229 -16.01 0.55 17.61
CA ILE A 229 -15.76 1.11 16.26
C ILE A 229 -14.53 2.03 16.26
N GLU A 230 -14.38 2.91 17.25
CA GLU A 230 -13.19 3.77 17.39
C GLU A 230 -11.91 2.94 17.58
N GLN A 231 -11.94 1.90 18.41
CA GLN A 231 -10.81 1.00 18.57
C GLN A 231 -10.43 0.29 17.28
N MET A 232 -11.41 -0.14 16.48
CA MET A 232 -11.18 -0.79 15.19
C MET A 232 -10.56 0.16 14.15
N VAL A 233 -10.99 1.43 14.11
CA VAL A 233 -10.39 2.49 13.27
C VAL A 233 -8.94 2.76 13.69
N SER A 234 -8.66 2.85 15.00
CA SER A 234 -7.30 3.01 15.53
C SER A 234 -6.40 1.82 15.17
N LEU A 235 -6.90 0.59 15.30
CA LEU A 235 -6.16 -0.61 14.95
C LEU A 235 -5.84 -0.67 13.44
N THR A 236 -6.78 -0.26 12.61
CA THR A 236 -6.59 -0.17 11.16
C THR A 236 -5.52 0.88 10.80
N SER A 237 -5.57 2.05 11.44
CA SER A 237 -4.56 3.11 11.26
C SER A 237 -3.16 2.63 11.67
N THR A 238 -3.05 1.94 12.81
CA THR A 238 -1.78 1.37 13.29
C THR A 238 -1.24 0.29 12.35
N SER A 239 -2.12 -0.55 11.80
CA SER A 239 -1.74 -1.58 10.82
C SER A 239 -1.19 -0.97 9.52
N VAL A 240 -1.81 0.11 9.04
CA VAL A 240 -1.31 0.89 7.88
C VAL A 240 0.07 1.49 8.17
N GLN A 241 0.26 2.01 9.37
CA GLN A 241 1.54 2.59 9.78
C GLN A 241 2.65 1.52 9.89
N HIS A 242 2.34 0.35 10.47
CA HIS A 242 3.28 -0.78 10.50
C HIS A 242 3.63 -1.31 9.11
N ALA A 243 2.66 -1.40 8.20
CA ALA A 243 2.91 -1.78 6.81
C ALA A 243 3.84 -0.78 6.10
N LYS A 244 3.68 0.52 6.39
CA LYS A 244 4.55 1.58 5.86
C LYS A 244 5.97 1.47 6.42
N VAL A 245 6.13 1.33 7.73
CA VAL A 245 7.45 1.15 8.38
C VAL A 245 8.14 -0.13 7.87
N SER A 246 7.41 -1.24 7.78
CA SER A 246 7.98 -2.49 7.23
C SER A 246 8.41 -2.35 5.76
N SER A 247 7.70 -1.51 4.99
CA SER A 247 8.07 -1.18 3.60
C SER A 247 9.32 -0.28 3.54
N GLU A 248 9.46 0.66 4.49
CA GLU A 248 10.64 1.52 4.62
C GLU A 248 11.86 0.72 5.10
N ASP A 249 11.70 -0.16 6.10
CA ASP A 249 12.77 -1.06 6.58
C ASP A 249 13.24 -2.05 5.50
N LEU A 250 12.35 -2.52 4.62
CA LEU A 250 12.72 -3.35 3.48
C LEU A 250 13.47 -2.57 2.39
N ALA A 251 13.13 -1.28 2.22
CA ALA A 251 13.83 -0.40 1.28
C ALA A 251 15.25 -0.04 1.75
N ASP A 252 15.47 0.00 3.08
CA ASP A 252 16.78 0.24 3.68
C ASP A 252 17.69 -1.03 3.71
N LEU A 253 17.12 -2.22 3.45
CA LEU A 253 17.87 -3.49 3.48
C LEU A 253 18.34 -3.94 2.08
N VAL A 254 17.97 -3.22 1.02
CA VAL A 254 18.32 -3.45 -0.40
C VAL A 254 19.30 -2.38 -0.89
#